data_7a0f572fa35cae89edcb30de7dbeff9d
#
_entry.id   7a0f572fa35cae89edcb30de7dbeff9d
#
_cell.length_a   1.000
_cell.length_b   1.000
_cell.length_c   1.000
_cell.angle_alpha   90.00
_cell.angle_beta   90.00
_cell.angle_gamma   90.00
#
_symmetry.space_group_name_H-M   'P 1'
#
loop_
_entity.id
_entity.type
_entity.pdbx_description
1 polymer ?
#
loop_
_entity_poly.entity_id
_entity_poly.type
_entity_poly.pdbx_seq_one_letter_code
_entity_poly.pdbx_strand_id
1 'polypeptide(L)'
;MRNHVRRMMKIESETQLPDSHIEGNPLGQTEPVRFVWDKTTKQSVHNARMRDRILEDIMAKRRNYKHVPRKDFSKKSVETAFEQRYVTLRQKFRMQRDDLTAEIAKKREDHKARKARHISRRKTVRPITYLIIGTFSDHHSILQRNSTIDLKLV
;
A
#
# COMPACT_ATOMS: atom_id res chain seq x y z
N MET A 1 -8.68 -4.98 7.35
CA MET A 1 -7.73 -6.12 7.43
C MET A 1 -6.52 -5.86 8.35
N ARG A 2 -5.67 -4.86 8.08
CA ARG A 2 -4.40 -4.62 8.81
C ARG A 2 -4.56 -4.57 10.34
N ASN A 3 -5.38 -3.67 10.85
CA ASN A 3 -5.59 -3.51 12.30
C ASN A 3 -6.24 -4.73 12.94
N HIS A 4 -7.07 -5.46 12.18
CA HIS A 4 -7.71 -6.66 12.67
C HIS A 4 -6.69 -7.79 12.91
N VAL A 5 -5.83 -8.05 11.92
CA VAL A 5 -4.76 -9.05 12.04
C VAL A 5 -3.81 -8.71 13.21
N ARG A 6 -3.40 -7.43 13.34
CA ARG A 6 -2.57 -6.98 14.47
C ARG A 6 -3.21 -7.28 15.83
N ARG A 7 -4.50 -6.98 15.96
CA ARG A 7 -5.26 -7.26 17.18
C ARG A 7 -5.32 -8.75 17.49
N MET A 8 -5.58 -9.60 16.49
CA MET A 8 -5.64 -11.05 16.65
C MET A 8 -4.27 -11.65 17.02
N MET A 9 -3.19 -11.05 16.55
CA MET A 9 -1.82 -11.44 16.90
C MET A 9 -1.36 -10.83 18.23
N LYS A 10 -2.11 -9.87 18.80
CA LYS A 10 -1.73 -9.08 19.97
C LYS A 10 -0.35 -8.40 19.79
N ILE A 11 -0.13 -7.76 18.63
CA ILE A 11 1.09 -7.01 18.34
C ILE A 11 0.80 -5.50 18.29
N GLU A 12 1.66 -4.72 18.91
CA GLU A 12 1.55 -3.24 18.92
C GLU A 12 2.10 -2.65 17.62
N SER A 13 3.21 -3.16 17.15
CA SER A 13 3.89 -2.71 15.93
C SER A 13 4.15 -3.87 14.98
N GLU A 14 4.27 -3.57 13.69
CA GLU A 14 4.68 -4.53 12.67
C GLU A 14 6.19 -4.49 12.42
N THR A 15 6.91 -3.68 13.15
CA THR A 15 8.38 -3.63 13.11
C THR A 15 8.98 -4.78 13.90
N GLN A 16 8.23 -5.31 14.88
CA GLN A 16 8.64 -6.45 15.67
C GLN A 16 7.54 -7.52 15.64
N LEU A 17 7.68 -8.45 14.71
CA LEU A 17 6.79 -9.59 14.58
C LEU A 17 7.23 -10.70 15.55
N PRO A 18 6.27 -11.46 16.09
CA PRO A 18 6.58 -12.60 16.96
C PRO A 18 7.29 -13.71 16.20
N ASP A 19 8.03 -14.53 16.92
CA ASP A 19 8.73 -15.68 16.37
C ASP A 19 7.81 -16.62 15.61
N SER A 20 8.42 -17.41 14.71
CA SER A 20 7.70 -18.40 13.93
C SER A 20 7.14 -19.48 14.84
N HIS A 21 5.86 -19.79 14.65
CA HIS A 21 5.24 -20.91 15.35
C HIS A 21 5.82 -22.25 14.87
N ILE A 22 5.88 -23.23 15.76
CA ILE A 22 6.31 -24.58 15.42
C ILE A 22 5.09 -25.37 14.95
N GLU A 23 5.17 -25.91 13.74
CA GLU A 23 4.08 -26.68 13.17
C GLU A 23 3.86 -27.98 13.96
N GLY A 24 2.61 -28.29 14.27
CA GLY A 24 2.26 -29.44 15.13
C GLY A 24 1.84 -29.05 16.54
N ASN A 25 2.26 -27.92 17.06
CA ASN A 25 1.78 -27.45 18.36
C ASN A 25 0.38 -26.82 18.21
N PRO A 26 -0.64 -27.31 18.92
CA PRO A 26 -1.96 -26.70 18.86
C PRO A 26 -1.95 -25.36 19.59
N LEU A 27 -2.56 -24.33 18.98
CA LEU A 27 -2.86 -23.06 19.64
C LEU A 27 -4.30 -23.08 20.16
N GLY A 28 -4.48 -22.66 21.41
CA GLY A 28 -5.78 -22.49 22.01
C GLY A 28 -6.61 -21.39 21.31
N GLN A 29 -7.94 -21.47 21.41
CA GLN A 29 -8.83 -20.49 20.79
C GLN A 29 -8.67 -19.06 21.31
N THR A 30 -8.27 -18.91 22.57
CA THR A 30 -8.04 -17.60 23.24
C THR A 30 -6.63 -17.07 23.04
N GLU A 31 -5.71 -17.92 22.60
CA GLU A 31 -4.32 -17.53 22.39
C GLU A 31 -4.16 -16.62 21.16
N PRO A 32 -3.15 -15.74 21.18
CA PRO A 32 -2.86 -14.89 20.04
C PRO A 32 -2.54 -15.72 18.79
N VAL A 33 -3.01 -15.26 17.64
CA VAL A 33 -2.66 -15.89 16.37
C VAL A 33 -1.15 -15.84 16.16
N ARG A 34 -0.56 -16.96 15.81
CA ARG A 34 0.84 -17.11 15.44
C ARG A 34 0.94 -17.84 14.12
N PHE A 35 1.92 -17.49 13.30
CA PHE A 35 2.12 -18.10 11.99
C PHE A 35 3.45 -18.84 11.90
N VAL A 36 3.47 -19.88 11.09
CA VAL A 36 4.70 -20.50 10.61
C VAL A 36 5.17 -19.68 9.42
N TRP A 37 6.11 -18.75 9.67
CA TRP A 37 6.48 -17.72 8.68
C TRP A 37 7.19 -18.24 7.44
N ASP A 38 7.82 -19.40 7.52
CA ASP A 38 8.54 -20.01 6.39
C ASP A 38 7.61 -20.64 5.36
N LYS A 39 6.36 -20.95 5.74
CA LYS A 39 5.36 -21.60 4.90
C LYS A 39 4.24 -20.64 4.49
N THR A 40 3.60 -20.93 3.37
CA THR A 40 2.37 -20.24 2.96
C THR A 40 1.15 -20.82 3.68
N THR A 41 0.00 -20.16 3.55
CA THR A 41 -1.29 -20.68 4.06
C THR A 41 -1.70 -21.99 3.38
N LYS A 42 -1.21 -22.25 2.18
CA LYS A 42 -1.45 -23.52 1.44
C LYS A 42 -0.49 -24.64 1.82
N GLN A 43 0.71 -24.30 2.29
CA GLN A 43 1.75 -25.26 2.65
C GLN A 43 1.70 -25.71 4.11
N SER A 44 1.00 -24.98 4.96
CA SER A 44 0.87 -25.25 6.39
C SER A 44 -0.58 -25.35 6.79
N VAL A 45 -0.97 -26.49 7.34
CA VAL A 45 -2.31 -26.69 7.92
C VAL A 45 -2.56 -25.72 9.08
N HIS A 46 -1.52 -25.45 9.89
CA HIS A 46 -1.60 -24.49 10.97
C HIS A 46 -1.92 -23.08 10.44
N ASN A 47 -1.18 -22.61 9.42
CA ASN A 47 -1.43 -21.30 8.82
C ASN A 47 -2.83 -21.21 8.20
N ALA A 48 -3.32 -22.28 7.57
CA ALA A 48 -4.69 -22.34 7.06
C ALA A 48 -5.72 -22.16 8.18
N ARG A 49 -5.56 -22.87 9.30
CA ARG A 49 -6.43 -22.74 10.48
C ARG A 49 -6.40 -21.30 11.06
N MET A 50 -5.20 -20.70 11.16
CA MET A 50 -5.07 -19.33 11.65
C MET A 50 -5.70 -18.30 10.71
N ARG A 51 -5.60 -18.51 9.40
CA ARG A 51 -6.32 -17.74 8.39
C ARG A 51 -7.83 -17.82 8.65
N ASP A 52 -8.36 -19.04 8.69
CA ASP A 52 -9.81 -19.26 8.82
C ASP A 52 -10.34 -18.62 10.10
N ARG A 53 -9.64 -18.76 11.23
CA ARG A 53 -9.97 -18.11 12.49
C ARG A 53 -10.03 -16.58 12.38
N ILE A 54 -9.11 -15.96 11.63
CA ILE A 54 -9.11 -14.50 11.39
C ILE A 54 -10.30 -14.11 10.51
N LEU A 55 -10.57 -14.88 9.45
CA LEU A 55 -11.68 -14.61 8.53
C LEU A 55 -13.03 -14.72 9.25
N GLU A 56 -13.22 -15.73 10.06
CA GLU A 56 -14.43 -15.92 10.88
C GLU A 56 -14.64 -14.75 11.84
N ASP A 57 -13.59 -14.32 12.56
CA ASP A 57 -13.70 -13.18 13.49
C ASP A 57 -14.00 -11.85 12.75
N ILE A 58 -13.46 -11.65 11.54
CA ILE A 58 -13.78 -10.50 10.69
C ILE A 58 -15.26 -10.55 10.29
N MET A 59 -15.73 -11.69 9.82
CA MET A 59 -17.11 -11.87 9.37
C MET A 59 -18.10 -11.70 10.52
N ALA A 60 -17.80 -12.25 11.69
CA ALA A 60 -18.62 -12.09 12.90
C ALA A 60 -18.71 -10.61 13.35
N LYS A 61 -17.59 -9.90 13.24
CA LYS A 61 -17.48 -8.49 13.68
C LYS A 61 -17.71 -7.48 12.56
N ARG A 62 -18.27 -7.87 11.41
CA ARG A 62 -18.44 -6.99 10.25
C ARG A 62 -19.21 -5.70 10.56
N ARG A 63 -20.10 -5.72 11.52
CA ARG A 63 -20.87 -4.54 11.97
C ARG A 63 -19.97 -3.41 12.51
N ASN A 64 -18.78 -3.73 12.99
CA ASN A 64 -17.81 -2.77 13.50
C ASN A 64 -17.09 -1.99 12.40
N TYR A 65 -17.20 -2.43 11.13
CA TYR A 65 -16.54 -1.85 9.96
C TYR A 65 -17.52 -1.02 9.12
N LYS A 66 -18.13 0.00 9.74
CA LYS A 66 -19.18 0.84 9.13
C LYS A 66 -18.79 1.50 7.80
N HIS A 67 -17.48 1.77 7.61
CA HIS A 67 -16.95 2.46 6.42
C HIS A 67 -16.60 1.50 5.27
N VAL A 68 -16.74 0.19 5.46
CA VAL A 68 -16.41 -0.80 4.43
C VAL A 68 -17.70 -1.19 3.70
N PRO A 69 -17.76 -1.06 2.36
CA PRO A 69 -18.92 -1.45 1.57
C PRO A 69 -19.27 -2.93 1.78
N ARG A 70 -20.56 -3.26 1.81
CA ARG A 70 -21.02 -4.65 2.02
C ARG A 70 -20.45 -5.65 1.00
N LYS A 71 -20.25 -5.22 -0.25
CA LYS A 71 -19.65 -6.04 -1.32
C LYS A 71 -18.23 -6.53 -1.01
N ASP A 72 -17.47 -5.76 -0.22
CA ASP A 72 -16.09 -6.08 0.14
C ASP A 72 -16.01 -7.13 1.26
N PHE A 73 -17.14 -7.45 1.91
CA PHE A 73 -17.27 -8.57 2.84
C PHE A 73 -17.65 -9.90 2.19
N SER A 74 -17.52 -10.03 0.87
CA SER A 74 -17.60 -11.35 0.26
C SER A 74 -16.44 -12.23 0.75
N LYS A 75 -16.69 -13.53 0.94
CA LYS A 75 -15.66 -14.48 1.39
C LYS A 75 -14.38 -14.34 0.55
N LYS A 76 -14.52 -14.32 -0.79
CA LYS A 76 -13.40 -14.17 -1.72
C LYS A 76 -12.62 -12.86 -1.53
N SER A 77 -13.30 -11.73 -1.34
CA SER A 77 -12.63 -10.44 -1.12
C SER A 77 -11.83 -10.40 0.17
N VAL A 78 -12.41 -10.94 1.25
CA VAL A 78 -11.76 -10.97 2.56
C VAL A 78 -10.57 -11.92 2.56
N GLU A 79 -10.68 -13.10 1.91
CA GLU A 79 -9.57 -14.04 1.69
C GLU A 79 -8.44 -13.39 0.89
N THR A 80 -8.75 -12.74 -0.23
CA THR A 80 -7.75 -12.07 -1.06
C THR A 80 -7.01 -10.97 -0.27
N ALA A 81 -7.74 -10.15 0.48
CA ALA A 81 -7.16 -9.12 1.32
C ALA A 81 -6.31 -9.69 2.46
N PHE A 82 -6.69 -10.86 3.00
CA PHE A 82 -5.88 -11.55 3.98
C PHE A 82 -4.57 -12.09 3.37
N GLU A 83 -4.64 -12.77 2.23
CA GLU A 83 -3.45 -13.32 1.56
C GLU A 83 -2.43 -12.23 1.21
N GLN A 84 -2.86 -11.10 0.68
CA GLN A 84 -2.01 -9.94 0.43
C GLN A 84 -1.35 -9.45 1.73
N ARG A 85 -2.12 -9.41 2.80
CA ARG A 85 -1.64 -9.01 4.11
C ARG A 85 -0.62 -10.00 4.67
N TYR A 86 -0.90 -11.29 4.56
CA TYR A 86 -0.02 -12.35 5.01
C TYR A 86 1.34 -12.33 4.28
N VAL A 87 1.33 -12.18 2.96
CA VAL A 87 2.56 -12.02 2.16
C VAL A 87 3.40 -10.84 2.66
N THR A 88 2.76 -9.71 2.94
CA THR A 88 3.45 -8.52 3.48
C THR A 88 4.09 -8.80 4.85
N LEU A 89 3.38 -9.49 5.75
CA LEU A 89 3.91 -9.84 7.07
C LEU A 89 5.07 -10.83 6.97
N ARG A 90 4.97 -11.85 6.11
CA ARG A 90 6.08 -12.77 5.85
C ARG A 90 7.34 -12.05 5.35
N GLN A 91 7.18 -11.10 4.43
CA GLN A 91 8.31 -10.30 3.95
C GLN A 91 8.94 -9.51 5.09
N LYS A 92 8.12 -8.87 5.95
CA LYS A 92 8.61 -8.13 7.12
C LYS A 92 9.35 -9.05 8.10
N PHE A 93 8.82 -10.24 8.36
CA PHE A 93 9.48 -11.21 9.23
C PHE A 93 10.85 -11.63 8.70
N ARG A 94 10.95 -11.90 7.39
CA ARG A 94 12.24 -12.21 6.74
C ARG A 94 13.23 -11.06 6.86
N MET A 95 12.76 -9.82 6.66
CA MET A 95 13.59 -8.62 6.83
C MET A 95 14.04 -8.42 8.28
N GLN A 96 13.22 -8.80 9.26
CA GLN A 96 13.55 -8.74 10.68
C GLN A 96 14.62 -9.77 11.06
N ARG A 97 14.65 -10.91 10.38
CA ARG A 97 15.55 -12.03 10.66
C ARG A 97 16.89 -11.95 9.89
N ASP A 98 16.90 -11.30 8.73
CA ASP A 98 18.02 -11.31 7.80
C ASP A 98 18.37 -9.86 7.38
N ASP A 99 19.54 -9.39 7.85
CA ASP A 99 20.03 -8.03 7.61
C ASP A 99 20.24 -7.75 6.12
N LEU A 100 20.70 -8.72 5.34
CA LEU A 100 20.86 -8.59 3.89
C LEU A 100 19.52 -8.35 3.20
N THR A 101 18.50 -9.10 3.59
CA THR A 101 17.13 -8.93 3.08
C THR A 101 16.57 -7.57 3.48
N ALA A 102 16.86 -7.09 4.69
CA ALA A 102 16.48 -5.76 5.16
C ALA A 102 17.14 -4.65 4.32
N GLU A 103 18.43 -4.76 4.03
CA GLU A 103 19.16 -3.79 3.23
C GLU A 103 18.65 -3.71 1.77
N ILE A 104 18.40 -4.87 1.14
CA ILE A 104 17.83 -4.94 -0.21
C ILE A 104 16.43 -4.30 -0.23
N ALA A 105 15.61 -4.57 0.77
CA ALA A 105 14.27 -3.98 0.87
C ALA A 105 14.34 -2.46 1.04
N LYS A 106 15.25 -1.95 1.88
CA LYS A 106 15.49 -0.51 2.05
C LYS A 106 15.90 0.16 0.74
N LYS A 107 16.84 -0.42 0.00
CA LYS A 107 17.25 0.08 -1.33
C LYS A 107 16.08 0.15 -2.31
N ARG A 108 15.20 -0.85 -2.32
CA ARG A 108 13.98 -0.87 -3.16
C ARG A 108 13.00 0.24 -2.77
N GLU A 109 12.77 0.46 -1.49
CA GLU A 109 11.87 1.53 -1.01
C GLU A 109 12.45 2.92 -1.32
N ASP A 110 13.74 3.14 -1.14
CA ASP A 110 14.41 4.38 -1.50
C ASP A 110 14.31 4.67 -3.02
N HIS A 111 14.46 3.64 -3.85
CA HIS A 111 14.26 3.77 -5.30
C HIS A 111 12.82 4.14 -5.65
N LYS A 112 11.83 3.48 -5.04
CA LYS A 112 10.41 3.82 -5.24
C LYS A 112 10.11 5.26 -4.81
N ALA A 113 10.62 5.67 -3.66
CA ALA A 113 10.44 7.03 -3.14
C ALA A 113 11.07 8.08 -4.06
N ARG A 114 12.27 7.83 -4.62
CA ARG A 114 12.90 8.70 -5.62
C ARG A 114 12.04 8.79 -6.88
N LYS A 115 11.57 7.65 -7.40
CA LYS A 115 10.70 7.62 -8.59
C LYS A 115 9.39 8.37 -8.37
N ALA A 116 8.76 8.19 -7.23
CA ALA A 116 7.53 8.90 -6.88
C ALA A 116 7.74 10.43 -6.81
N ARG A 117 8.83 10.88 -6.17
CA ARG A 117 9.21 12.31 -6.12
C ARG A 117 9.45 12.87 -7.51
N HIS A 118 10.15 12.13 -8.37
CA HIS A 118 10.39 12.54 -9.75
C HIS A 118 9.10 12.70 -10.56
N ILE A 119 8.18 11.72 -10.46
CA ILE A 119 6.86 11.78 -11.12
C ILE A 119 6.04 12.97 -10.59
N SER A 120 6.04 13.20 -9.28
CA SER A 120 5.33 14.33 -8.67
C SER A 120 5.87 15.68 -9.20
N ARG A 121 7.18 15.87 -9.23
CA ARG A 121 7.80 17.08 -9.79
C ARG A 121 7.43 17.29 -11.26
N ARG A 122 7.44 16.24 -12.09
CA ARG A 122 7.03 16.35 -13.50
C ARG A 122 5.56 16.77 -13.66
N LYS A 123 4.68 16.29 -12.77
CA LYS A 123 3.26 16.69 -12.77
C LYS A 123 3.09 18.16 -12.38
N THR A 124 3.89 18.67 -11.45
CA THR A 124 3.81 20.05 -10.97
C THR A 124 4.39 21.05 -12.00
N VAL A 125 5.48 20.69 -12.70
CA VAL A 125 6.14 21.59 -13.65
C VAL A 125 5.37 21.73 -14.98
N ARG A 126 4.72 20.64 -15.46
CA ARG A 126 3.97 20.69 -16.74
C ARG A 126 2.90 21.80 -16.82
N PRO A 127 2.01 22.01 -15.84
CA PRO A 127 1.02 23.08 -15.94
C PRO A 127 1.62 24.47 -15.99
N ILE A 128 2.71 24.72 -15.27
CA ILE A 128 3.39 26.02 -15.19
C ILE A 128 4.01 26.38 -16.56
N THR A 129 4.58 25.42 -17.24
CA THR A 129 5.21 25.65 -18.57
C THR A 129 4.16 26.03 -19.62
N TYR A 130 2.98 25.43 -19.62
CA TYR A 130 1.89 25.82 -20.52
C TYR A 130 1.36 27.22 -20.23
N LEU A 131 1.28 27.61 -18.95
CA LEU A 131 0.83 28.95 -18.56
C LEU A 131 1.78 30.03 -19.02
N ILE A 132 3.10 29.82 -18.90
CA ILE A 132 4.13 30.79 -19.31
C ILE A 132 4.15 30.91 -20.84
N ILE A 133 4.06 29.81 -21.60
CA ILE A 133 4.07 29.85 -23.06
C ILE A 133 2.79 30.51 -23.59
N GLY A 134 1.63 30.28 -22.97
CA GLY A 134 0.36 30.91 -23.35
C GLY A 134 0.41 32.44 -23.20
N THR A 135 0.97 32.96 -22.12
CA THR A 135 1.08 34.41 -21.90
C THR A 135 2.05 35.11 -22.86
N PHE A 136 3.10 34.42 -23.29
CA PHE A 136 4.04 34.97 -24.28
C PHE A 136 3.44 35.02 -25.70
N SER A 137 2.60 34.06 -26.07
CA SER A 137 1.91 34.03 -27.38
C SER A 137 0.92 35.20 -27.51
N ASP A 138 0.18 35.52 -26.46
CA ASP A 138 -0.81 36.61 -26.48
C ASP A 138 -0.14 38.01 -26.56
N HIS A 139 1.02 38.20 -25.93
CA HIS A 139 1.75 39.47 -26.03
C HIS A 139 2.31 39.72 -27.45
N HIS A 140 2.73 38.68 -28.16
CA HIS A 140 3.28 38.82 -29.52
C HIS A 140 2.16 39.20 -30.52
N SER A 141 0.94 38.68 -30.34
CA SER A 141 -0.21 38.99 -31.20
C SER A 141 -0.76 40.42 -31.00
N ILE A 142 -0.58 41.02 -29.83
CA ILE A 142 -0.98 42.41 -29.53
C ILE A 142 -0.01 43.39 -30.16
N LEU A 143 1.28 43.15 -30.13
CA LEU A 143 2.29 44.02 -30.74
C LEU A 143 2.19 44.06 -32.29
N GLN A 144 1.83 42.96 -32.94
CA GLN A 144 1.63 42.90 -34.39
C GLN A 144 0.38 43.67 -34.85
N ARG A 145 -0.70 43.75 -34.03
CA ARG A 145 -1.91 44.48 -34.36
C ARG A 145 -1.73 46.01 -34.31
N ASN A 146 -0.86 46.51 -33.44
CA ASN A 146 -0.63 47.96 -33.31
C ASN A 146 0.30 48.51 -34.39
N SER A 147 1.13 47.69 -35.04
CA SER A 147 2.01 48.14 -36.14
C SER A 147 1.31 48.25 -37.50
N THR A 148 0.07 47.77 -37.64
CA THR A 148 -0.67 47.77 -38.90
C THR A 148 -1.64 48.97 -39.01
N ILE A 149 -1.82 49.76 -37.95
CA ILE A 149 -2.74 50.88 -37.93
C ILE A 149 -2.09 52.20 -38.39
N ASP A 150 -0.75 52.35 -38.31
CA ASP A 150 -0.06 53.59 -38.66
C ASP A 150 0.27 53.79 -40.14
N LEU A 151 -0.15 52.88 -41.06
CA LEU A 151 0.17 52.95 -42.48
C LEU A 151 -1.02 53.34 -43.37
N LYS A 152 -2.10 53.88 -42.84
CA LYS A 152 -3.28 54.27 -43.66
C LYS A 152 -3.71 55.75 -43.50
N LEU A 153 -2.82 56.64 -43.11
CA LEU A 153 -3.08 58.07 -43.12
C LEU A 153 -1.88 58.80 -43.72
N VAL A 154 -1.76 58.75 -45.06
CA VAL A 154 -1.14 59.79 -45.92
C VAL A 154 -1.83 59.68 -47.29
#